data_265b4e4af215a13c78c76a155a657a97
#
_entry.id   265b4e4af215a13c78c76a155a657a97
#
_cell.length_a   1.000
_cell.length_b   1.000
_cell.length_c   1.000
_cell.angle_alpha   90.00
_cell.angle_beta   90.00
_cell.angle_gamma   90.00
#
_symmetry.space_group_name_H-M   'P 1'
#
loop_
_entity.id
_entity.type
_entity.pdbx_description
1 polymer ?
#
loop_
_entity_poly.entity_id
_entity_poly.type
_entity_poly.pdbx_seq_one_letter_code
_entity_poly.pdbx_strand_id
1 'polypeptide(L)'
;MSENRPVIIALILVGLAIVVFVIYSMTVRTGDSPAVSQPLAIPEPKTGAVETEEETKLEMEQVVEAPIKVDDETAPAFVLPLLNDSDQLIRDGVVSLTRHEGVNAWLSPNELIRKFVAFVDGVAVGQVVKDPVWILAPEGPFLAQQISEKVYLLDSASYKRYDFFTAVVVSLDARRAAEFFVLVRPMLQQAYDELGYPNRKFDDVVFQAIGRLLETPVINEPIRLVRPVVMYQFENKKLESLSAAQKQLIRMGPKNTRTLQVKLSEIALELRALLENR
;
A
#
# COMPACT_ATOMS: atom_id res chain seq x y z
N MET A 1 50.29 -19.41 0.26
CA MET A 1 48.87 -19.43 0.66
C MET A 1 47.99 -18.74 -0.39
N SER A 2 47.97 -19.20 -1.65
CA SER A 2 47.18 -18.56 -2.74
C SER A 2 46.55 -19.56 -3.69
N GLU A 3 46.48 -20.86 -3.38
CA GLU A 3 45.97 -21.88 -4.32
C GLU A 3 44.48 -22.20 -4.21
N ASN A 4 43.75 -21.73 -3.18
CA ASN A 4 42.35 -22.10 -2.98
C ASN A 4 41.32 -21.05 -3.49
N ARG A 5 41.76 -19.94 -4.07
CA ARG A 5 40.86 -18.91 -4.60
C ARG A 5 39.96 -19.38 -5.75
N PRO A 6 40.44 -20.15 -6.77
CA PRO A 6 39.58 -20.62 -7.84
C PRO A 6 38.55 -21.64 -7.37
N VAL A 7 38.84 -22.46 -6.38
CA VAL A 7 37.93 -23.46 -5.82
C VAL A 7 36.79 -22.79 -5.03
N ILE A 8 37.06 -21.72 -4.27
CA ILE A 8 36.10 -20.97 -3.52
C ILE A 8 35.16 -20.21 -4.47
N ILE A 9 35.66 -19.62 -5.56
CA ILE A 9 34.87 -18.95 -6.57
C ILE A 9 33.96 -19.96 -7.31
N ALA A 10 34.45 -21.15 -7.63
CA ALA A 10 33.68 -22.22 -8.25
C ALA A 10 32.54 -22.71 -7.32
N LEU A 11 32.80 -22.85 -6.02
CA LEU A 11 31.76 -23.22 -5.04
C LEU A 11 30.69 -22.13 -4.85
N ILE A 12 31.06 -20.85 -4.90
CA ILE A 12 30.10 -19.73 -4.86
C ILE A 12 29.25 -19.71 -6.11
N LEU A 13 29.84 -19.93 -7.30
CA LEU A 13 29.10 -19.97 -8.56
C LEU A 13 28.15 -21.17 -8.64
N VAL A 14 28.52 -22.33 -8.13
CA VAL A 14 27.67 -23.52 -8.03
C VAL A 14 26.51 -23.27 -7.03
N GLY A 15 26.81 -22.65 -5.87
CA GLY A 15 25.79 -22.25 -4.90
C GLY A 15 24.79 -21.27 -5.49
N LEU A 16 25.27 -20.28 -6.25
CA LEU A 16 24.40 -19.30 -6.92
C LEU A 16 23.54 -19.95 -8.00
N ALA A 17 24.10 -20.89 -8.78
CA ALA A 17 23.37 -21.62 -9.81
C ALA A 17 22.27 -22.52 -9.20
N ILE A 18 22.51 -23.14 -8.03
CA ILE A 18 21.51 -23.93 -7.31
C ILE A 18 20.37 -23.03 -6.79
N VAL A 19 20.67 -21.85 -6.27
CA VAL A 19 19.67 -20.90 -5.81
C VAL A 19 18.81 -20.40 -6.98
N VAL A 20 19.42 -20.06 -8.12
CA VAL A 20 18.69 -19.67 -9.34
C VAL A 20 17.84 -20.83 -9.87
N PHE A 21 18.36 -22.06 -9.85
CA PHE A 21 17.60 -23.24 -10.27
C PHE A 21 16.42 -23.54 -9.36
N VAL A 22 16.57 -23.38 -8.04
CA VAL A 22 15.47 -23.56 -7.06
C VAL A 22 14.41 -22.47 -7.24
N ILE A 23 14.81 -21.21 -7.48
CA ILE A 23 13.87 -20.12 -7.76
C ILE A 23 13.15 -20.37 -9.09
N TYR A 24 13.86 -20.79 -10.13
CA TYR A 24 13.29 -21.13 -11.43
C TYR A 24 12.32 -22.34 -11.35
N SER A 25 12.64 -23.39 -10.60
CA SER A 25 11.77 -24.56 -10.44
C SER A 25 10.53 -24.26 -9.58
N MET A 26 10.57 -23.26 -8.70
CA MET A 26 9.38 -22.79 -7.96
C MET A 26 8.45 -21.93 -8.82
N THR A 27 9.00 -21.17 -9.76
CA THR A 27 8.19 -20.36 -10.70
C THR A 27 7.54 -21.18 -11.81
N VAL A 28 8.12 -22.31 -12.22
CA VAL A 28 7.57 -23.19 -13.28
C VAL A 28 6.49 -24.16 -12.77
N ARG A 29 6.35 -24.34 -11.45
CA ARG A 29 5.31 -25.24 -10.88
C ARG A 29 3.95 -24.58 -10.60
N THR A 30 3.76 -23.31 -10.92
CA THR A 30 2.47 -22.60 -10.80
C THR A 30 1.87 -22.19 -12.14
N GLY A 31 2.05 -23.00 -13.17
CA GLY A 31 1.40 -22.80 -14.46
C GLY A 31 1.23 -24.12 -15.15
N ASP A 32 0.00 -24.67 -15.12
CA ASP A 32 -0.71 -25.09 -16.30
C ASP A 32 -1.83 -26.08 -15.98
N SER A 33 -3.04 -25.61 -16.24
CA SER A 33 -4.06 -26.45 -16.88
C SER A 33 -4.52 -25.69 -18.13
N PRO A 34 -4.39 -26.25 -19.33
CA PRO A 34 -4.84 -25.58 -20.54
C PRO A 34 -6.37 -25.73 -20.65
N ALA A 35 -7.07 -24.61 -20.47
CA ALA A 35 -8.44 -24.49 -20.93
C ALA A 35 -8.44 -24.35 -22.45
N VAL A 36 -8.91 -25.39 -23.12
CA VAL A 36 -9.20 -25.37 -24.56
C VAL A 36 -10.35 -24.38 -24.79
N SER A 37 -10.03 -23.22 -25.28
CA SER A 37 -11.01 -22.25 -25.80
C SER A 37 -11.24 -22.54 -27.27
N GLN A 38 -12.43 -23.04 -27.63
CA GLN A 38 -12.89 -23.09 -29.01
C GLN A 38 -13.17 -21.65 -29.49
N PRO A 39 -12.78 -21.27 -30.71
CA PRO A 39 -13.10 -19.96 -31.25
C PRO A 39 -14.58 -19.90 -31.66
N LEU A 40 -15.32 -19.01 -31.02
CA LEU A 40 -16.65 -18.60 -31.49
C LEU A 40 -16.47 -17.68 -32.72
N ALA A 41 -17.05 -18.10 -33.84
CA ALA A 41 -17.10 -17.33 -35.07
C ALA A 41 -17.95 -16.07 -34.86
N ILE A 42 -17.33 -14.92 -35.22
CA ILE A 42 -18.02 -13.62 -35.27
C ILE A 42 -18.69 -13.52 -36.63
N PRO A 43 -20.02 -13.23 -36.73
CA PRO A 43 -20.65 -12.93 -38.02
C PRO A 43 -20.24 -11.51 -38.46
N GLU A 44 -19.83 -11.39 -39.70
CA GLU A 44 -19.57 -10.12 -40.40
C GLU A 44 -20.86 -9.31 -40.56
N PRO A 45 -20.83 -7.99 -40.37
CA PRO A 45 -21.93 -7.12 -40.73
C PRO A 45 -21.86 -6.81 -42.22
N LYS A 46 -22.96 -7.10 -42.92
CA LYS A 46 -23.20 -6.76 -44.31
C LYS A 46 -23.24 -5.25 -44.52
N THR A 47 -22.44 -4.78 -45.46
CA THR A 47 -22.48 -3.47 -46.07
C THR A 47 -23.83 -3.23 -46.78
N GLY A 48 -24.46 -2.12 -46.44
CA GLY A 48 -25.57 -1.55 -47.21
C GLY A 48 -25.33 -0.05 -47.36
N ALA A 49 -24.91 0.35 -48.53
CA ALA A 49 -24.83 1.73 -48.93
C ALA A 49 -26.21 2.25 -49.35
N VAL A 50 -26.47 3.55 -49.21
CA VAL A 50 -27.21 4.43 -50.12
C VAL A 50 -27.38 5.80 -49.42
N GLU A 51 -26.69 6.82 -49.96
CA GLU A 51 -27.13 8.03 -50.68
C GLU A 51 -27.85 9.11 -49.82
N THR A 52 -27.18 10.24 -49.73
CA THR A 52 -27.20 11.48 -50.57
C THR A 52 -28.25 12.52 -50.19
N GLU A 53 -27.72 13.73 -49.89
CA GLU A 53 -28.25 15.09 -50.08
C GLU A 53 -29.46 15.57 -49.26
N GLU A 54 -29.31 16.66 -48.51
CA GLU A 54 -29.56 18.01 -49.01
C GLU A 54 -29.15 19.10 -48.03
N GLU A 55 -28.43 20.08 -48.58
CA GLU A 55 -28.16 21.37 -47.95
C GLU A 55 -29.46 22.14 -47.70
N THR A 56 -29.55 22.79 -46.57
CA THR A 56 -30.40 24.00 -46.46
C THR A 56 -29.69 25.04 -45.61
N LYS A 57 -29.28 26.04 -46.30
CA LYS A 57 -28.77 27.34 -45.87
C LYS A 57 -29.98 28.24 -45.56
N LEU A 58 -29.98 28.88 -44.38
CA LEU A 58 -30.72 30.13 -44.05
C LEU A 58 -30.19 30.65 -42.73
N GLU A 59 -29.49 31.70 -42.77
CA GLU A 59 -29.82 33.12 -42.59
C GLU A 59 -29.66 33.62 -41.15
N MET A 60 -28.70 34.54 -41.07
CA MET A 60 -28.37 35.32 -39.85
C MET A 60 -29.52 36.23 -39.46
N GLU A 61 -29.88 36.21 -38.21
CA GLU A 61 -30.57 37.35 -37.57
C GLU A 61 -29.78 37.83 -36.38
N GLN A 62 -29.31 39.09 -36.49
CA GLN A 62 -28.65 39.82 -35.44
C GLN A 62 -29.64 40.12 -34.32
N VAL A 63 -29.32 39.76 -33.09
CA VAL A 63 -29.97 40.32 -31.92
C VAL A 63 -28.91 40.92 -30.99
N VAL A 64 -29.05 42.18 -30.90
CA VAL A 64 -28.50 43.22 -30.06
C VAL A 64 -27.92 42.78 -28.71
N GLU A 65 -26.68 43.23 -28.50
CA GLU A 65 -25.97 43.28 -27.21
C GLU A 65 -26.80 43.93 -26.09
N ALA A 66 -26.95 43.21 -24.97
CA ALA A 66 -27.10 43.83 -23.67
C ALA A 66 -25.92 43.43 -22.80
N PRO A 67 -25.29 44.34 -22.06
CA PRO A 67 -24.09 44.04 -21.27
C PRO A 67 -24.46 43.17 -20.08
N ILE A 68 -24.11 41.91 -20.13
CA ILE A 68 -24.14 41.01 -18.97
C ILE A 68 -22.94 41.43 -18.10
N LYS A 69 -23.24 41.98 -16.94
CA LYS A 69 -22.25 42.16 -15.85
C LYS A 69 -21.70 40.77 -15.51
N VAL A 70 -20.44 40.55 -15.81
CA VAL A 70 -19.66 39.45 -15.30
C VAL A 70 -19.10 39.91 -13.95
N ASP A 71 -19.86 39.66 -12.90
CA ASP A 71 -19.38 39.64 -11.53
C ASP A 71 -19.63 38.21 -11.00
N ASP A 72 -18.71 37.36 -11.21
CA ASP A 72 -18.41 36.26 -10.29
C ASP A 72 -17.04 35.64 -10.71
N GLU A 73 -15.98 36.14 -10.09
CA GLU A 73 -14.70 35.43 -10.04
C GLU A 73 -14.90 34.16 -9.22
N THR A 74 -15.55 33.18 -9.81
CA THR A 74 -15.54 31.80 -9.29
C THR A 74 -14.12 31.32 -9.47
N ALA A 75 -13.35 31.31 -8.38
CA ALA A 75 -12.06 30.64 -8.34
C ALA A 75 -12.21 29.27 -9.02
N PRO A 76 -11.28 28.86 -9.89
CA PRO A 76 -11.42 27.62 -10.62
C PRO A 76 -11.63 26.46 -9.62
N ALA A 77 -12.76 25.77 -9.76
CA ALA A 77 -13.08 24.63 -8.91
C ALA A 77 -11.90 23.61 -9.02
N PHE A 78 -11.35 23.22 -7.87
CA PHE A 78 -10.27 22.21 -7.83
C PHE A 78 -10.77 20.91 -8.44
N VAL A 79 -10.18 20.52 -9.57
CA VAL A 79 -10.52 19.26 -10.28
C VAL A 79 -9.47 18.23 -9.94
N LEU A 80 -9.91 17.06 -9.45
CA LEU A 80 -9.02 15.94 -9.20
C LEU A 80 -8.45 15.41 -10.53
N PRO A 81 -7.15 15.08 -10.62
CA PRO A 81 -6.58 14.42 -11.77
C PRO A 81 -7.14 13.00 -11.95
N LEU A 82 -6.87 12.37 -13.09
CA LEU A 82 -7.15 10.96 -13.27
C LEU A 82 -6.26 10.12 -12.32
N LEU A 83 -6.71 8.93 -11.96
CA LEU A 83 -5.97 8.03 -11.06
C LEU A 83 -4.53 7.76 -11.54
N ASN A 84 -4.31 7.60 -12.84
CA ASN A 84 -2.98 7.37 -13.41
C ASN A 84 -2.05 8.58 -13.31
N ASP A 85 -2.61 9.79 -13.18
CA ASP A 85 -1.86 11.06 -13.12
C ASP A 85 -1.83 11.64 -11.70
N SER A 86 -2.23 10.84 -10.71
CA SER A 86 -2.44 11.28 -9.31
C SER A 86 -1.17 11.45 -8.49
N ASP A 87 -0.07 10.84 -8.91
CA ASP A 87 1.14 10.74 -8.07
C ASP A 87 1.68 12.10 -7.61
N GLN A 88 1.63 13.13 -8.48
CA GLN A 88 2.09 14.46 -8.08
C GLN A 88 1.19 15.07 -7.00
N LEU A 89 -0.13 14.98 -7.15
CA LEU A 89 -1.08 15.42 -6.13
C LEU A 89 -0.83 14.72 -4.78
N ILE A 90 -0.56 13.41 -4.81
CA ILE A 90 -0.29 12.64 -3.60
C ILE A 90 1.03 13.07 -2.97
N ARG A 91 2.09 13.28 -3.76
CA ARG A 91 3.39 13.78 -3.25
C ARG A 91 3.22 15.13 -2.55
N ASP A 92 2.62 16.09 -3.22
CA ASP A 92 2.43 17.45 -2.69
C ASP A 92 1.52 17.43 -1.45
N GLY A 93 0.43 16.67 -1.50
CA GLY A 93 -0.48 16.49 -0.39
C GLY A 93 0.22 15.89 0.82
N VAL A 94 0.88 14.75 0.68
CA VAL A 94 1.52 14.06 1.82
C VAL A 94 2.69 14.88 2.40
N VAL A 95 3.50 15.53 1.57
CA VAL A 95 4.56 16.45 2.05
C VAL A 95 3.95 17.59 2.87
N SER A 96 2.77 18.08 2.52
CA SER A 96 2.09 19.12 3.29
C SER A 96 1.64 18.68 4.68
N LEU A 97 1.48 17.36 4.94
CA LEU A 97 0.99 16.83 6.22
C LEU A 97 2.06 16.75 7.30
N THR A 98 3.34 16.85 6.95
CA THR A 98 4.45 16.69 7.89
C THR A 98 5.63 17.55 7.51
N ARG A 99 6.43 17.92 8.52
CA ARG A 99 7.75 18.55 8.31
C ARG A 99 8.90 17.55 8.37
N HIS A 100 8.61 16.26 8.49
CA HIS A 100 9.62 15.22 8.61
C HIS A 100 10.15 14.84 7.23
N GLU A 101 11.41 15.16 6.93
CA GLU A 101 12.04 14.93 5.61
C GLU A 101 11.99 13.46 5.16
N GLY A 102 11.94 12.52 6.09
CA GLY A 102 11.86 11.08 5.81
C GLY A 102 10.64 10.66 4.98
N VAL A 103 9.58 11.48 4.92
CA VAL A 103 8.41 11.19 4.09
C VAL A 103 8.74 11.15 2.60
N ASN A 104 9.72 11.94 2.15
CA ASN A 104 10.09 12.01 0.74
C ASN A 104 10.57 10.66 0.17
N ALA A 105 11.28 9.85 0.99
CA ALA A 105 11.70 8.52 0.57
C ALA A 105 10.49 7.61 0.28
N TRP A 106 9.40 7.74 1.04
CA TRP A 106 8.19 6.94 0.87
C TRP A 106 7.40 7.30 -0.39
N LEU A 107 7.60 8.52 -0.89
CA LEU A 107 6.91 9.06 -2.06
C LEU A 107 7.68 8.84 -3.37
N SER A 108 8.83 8.18 -3.33
CA SER A 108 9.65 7.90 -4.51
C SER A 108 9.01 6.93 -5.52
N PRO A 109 8.21 5.90 -5.12
CA PRO A 109 7.54 5.01 -6.06
C PRO A 109 6.46 5.74 -6.89
N ASN A 110 6.06 5.12 -8.01
CA ASN A 110 4.88 5.51 -8.77
C ASN A 110 3.65 4.73 -8.30
N GLU A 111 2.46 5.14 -8.77
CA GLU A 111 1.17 4.52 -8.45
C GLU A 111 0.87 4.52 -6.94
N LEU A 112 1.14 5.66 -6.30
CA LEU A 112 1.08 5.80 -4.85
C LEU A 112 -0.30 5.44 -4.27
N ILE A 113 -1.40 5.84 -4.93
CA ILE A 113 -2.76 5.50 -4.49
C ILE A 113 -2.98 3.99 -4.53
N ARG A 114 -2.64 3.31 -5.64
CA ARG A 114 -2.82 1.85 -5.75
C ARG A 114 -2.00 1.10 -4.71
N LYS A 115 -0.75 1.52 -4.49
CA LYS A 115 0.12 0.92 -3.46
C LYS A 115 -0.41 1.13 -2.05
N PHE A 116 -0.92 2.33 -1.75
CA PHE A 116 -1.55 2.62 -0.46
C PHE A 116 -2.81 1.77 -0.26
N VAL A 117 -3.68 1.71 -1.25
CA VAL A 117 -4.91 0.90 -1.21
C VAL A 117 -4.60 -0.59 -1.00
N ALA A 118 -3.67 -1.15 -1.77
CA ALA A 118 -3.25 -2.55 -1.63
C ALA A 118 -2.62 -2.83 -0.24
N PHE A 119 -1.84 -1.88 0.30
CA PHE A 119 -1.29 -2.01 1.64
C PHE A 119 -2.37 -2.02 2.71
N VAL A 120 -3.32 -1.08 2.66
CA VAL A 120 -4.42 -0.98 3.63
C VAL A 120 -5.32 -2.20 3.56
N ASP A 121 -5.68 -2.68 2.37
CA ASP A 121 -6.47 -3.91 2.18
C ASP A 121 -5.74 -5.11 2.78
N GLY A 122 -4.44 -5.27 2.51
CA GLY A 122 -3.62 -6.30 3.12
C GLY A 122 -3.67 -6.27 4.65
N VAL A 123 -3.50 -5.10 5.27
CA VAL A 123 -3.58 -4.95 6.73
C VAL A 123 -4.99 -5.26 7.24
N ALA A 124 -6.04 -4.84 6.54
CA ALA A 124 -7.43 -5.11 6.90
C ALA A 124 -7.73 -6.62 6.94
N VAL A 125 -7.15 -7.41 6.04
CA VAL A 125 -7.27 -8.87 6.06
C VAL A 125 -6.19 -9.55 6.93
N GLY A 126 -5.33 -8.76 7.58
CA GLY A 126 -4.32 -9.25 8.53
C GLY A 126 -2.99 -9.68 7.89
N GLN A 127 -2.76 -9.35 6.65
CA GLN A 127 -1.54 -9.65 5.91
C GLN A 127 -0.55 -8.48 5.97
N VAL A 128 0.71 -8.74 5.61
CA VAL A 128 1.72 -7.73 5.32
C VAL A 128 2.08 -7.88 3.84
N VAL A 129 1.57 -6.98 3.03
CA VAL A 129 1.88 -6.92 1.60
C VAL A 129 3.24 -6.23 1.44
N LYS A 130 4.24 -6.95 0.95
CA LYS A 130 5.63 -6.46 0.91
C LYS A 130 5.90 -5.56 -0.30
N ASP A 131 5.37 -5.90 -1.46
CA ASP A 131 5.68 -5.22 -2.72
C ASP A 131 5.31 -3.73 -2.74
N PRO A 132 4.13 -3.30 -2.26
CA PRO A 132 3.81 -1.87 -2.23
C PRO A 132 4.67 -1.06 -1.27
N VAL A 133 5.23 -1.71 -0.23
CA VAL A 133 5.87 -1.04 0.91
C VAL A 133 7.32 -1.44 1.15
N TRP A 134 7.99 -2.02 0.14
CA TRP A 134 9.40 -2.42 0.27
C TRP A 134 10.31 -1.26 0.71
N ILE A 135 9.98 -0.02 0.30
CA ILE A 135 10.70 1.20 0.68
C ILE A 135 10.58 1.52 2.18
N LEU A 136 9.57 0.95 2.87
CA LEU A 136 9.35 1.09 4.31
C LEU A 136 10.05 0.00 5.11
N ALA A 137 10.79 -0.90 4.42
CA ALA A 137 11.48 -1.98 5.09
C ALA A 137 12.54 -1.42 6.07
N PRO A 138 12.60 -1.97 7.30
CA PRO A 138 13.56 -1.50 8.27
C PRO A 138 14.98 -1.88 7.85
N GLU A 139 15.92 -0.99 8.08
CA GLU A 139 17.35 -1.23 7.80
C GLU A 139 17.95 -2.21 8.82
N GLY A 140 18.97 -2.93 8.35
CA GLY A 140 19.78 -3.82 9.17
C GLY A 140 19.10 -5.17 9.50
N PRO A 141 19.85 -6.09 10.14
CA PRO A 141 19.39 -7.43 10.42
C PRO A 141 18.38 -7.47 11.58
N PHE A 142 17.51 -8.50 11.56
CA PHE A 142 16.73 -8.87 12.73
C PHE A 142 17.65 -9.52 13.78
N LEU A 143 17.66 -9.01 15.01
CA LEU A 143 18.51 -9.46 16.09
C LEU A 143 17.70 -10.26 17.11
N ALA A 144 18.19 -11.47 17.42
CA ALA A 144 17.68 -12.32 18.48
C ALA A 144 18.84 -13.03 19.15
N GLN A 145 18.87 -13.02 20.47
CA GLN A 145 19.89 -13.67 21.26
C GLN A 145 19.48 -15.12 21.56
N GLN A 146 20.34 -16.10 21.24
CA GLN A 146 20.08 -17.48 21.58
C GLN A 146 20.26 -17.69 23.08
N ILE A 147 19.24 -18.26 23.74
CA ILE A 147 19.23 -18.55 25.18
C ILE A 147 19.23 -20.06 25.48
N SER A 148 18.82 -20.88 24.52
CA SER A 148 18.96 -22.34 24.57
C SER A 148 18.96 -22.92 23.14
N GLU A 149 19.02 -24.25 22.97
CA GLU A 149 19.24 -24.92 21.68
C GLU A 149 18.31 -24.45 20.55
N LYS A 150 17.05 -24.14 20.84
CA LYS A 150 16.07 -23.71 19.80
C LYS A 150 15.25 -22.49 20.26
N VAL A 151 15.62 -21.87 21.40
CA VAL A 151 14.91 -20.74 21.96
C VAL A 151 15.81 -19.51 21.93
N TYR A 152 15.20 -18.43 21.50
CA TYR A 152 15.83 -17.12 21.33
C TYR A 152 15.06 -16.07 22.09
N LEU A 153 15.73 -15.00 22.48
CA LEU A 153 15.15 -13.80 23.02
C LEU A 153 15.20 -12.71 21.96
N LEU A 154 14.06 -12.10 21.65
CA LEU A 154 14.03 -10.96 20.73
C LEU A 154 14.83 -9.80 21.34
N ASP A 155 15.87 -9.39 20.63
CA ASP A 155 16.72 -8.30 21.07
C ASP A 155 16.01 -6.95 20.88
N SER A 156 16.05 -6.13 21.93
CA SER A 156 15.48 -4.78 21.90
C SER A 156 16.12 -3.86 20.86
N ALA A 157 17.36 -4.13 20.45
CA ALA A 157 18.00 -3.43 19.33
C ALA A 157 17.25 -3.62 18.00
N SER A 158 16.53 -4.74 17.84
CA SER A 158 15.64 -4.96 16.68
C SER A 158 14.49 -3.94 16.63
N TYR A 159 14.05 -3.41 17.76
CA TYR A 159 12.97 -2.43 17.81
C TYR A 159 13.39 -1.07 17.24
N LYS A 160 14.64 -0.68 17.45
CA LYS A 160 15.19 0.59 16.97
C LYS A 160 15.15 0.74 15.45
N ARG A 161 15.16 -0.39 14.74
CA ARG A 161 15.01 -0.42 13.27
C ARG A 161 13.74 0.25 12.77
N TYR A 162 12.72 0.36 13.62
CA TYR A 162 11.42 0.94 13.31
C TYR A 162 11.21 2.34 13.87
N ASP A 163 12.20 2.89 14.60
CA ASP A 163 12.08 4.22 15.21
C ASP A 163 11.88 5.30 14.15
N PHE A 164 12.64 5.22 13.05
CA PHE A 164 12.50 6.16 11.94
C PHE A 164 11.11 6.08 11.30
N PHE A 165 10.64 4.87 10.96
CA PHE A 165 9.29 4.67 10.43
C PHE A 165 8.23 5.26 11.37
N THR A 166 8.33 4.95 12.65
CA THR A 166 7.39 5.45 13.66
C THR A 166 7.43 6.97 13.73
N ALA A 167 8.62 7.58 13.71
CA ALA A 167 8.78 9.03 13.75
C ALA A 167 8.10 9.71 12.55
N VAL A 168 8.25 9.17 11.33
CA VAL A 168 7.58 9.70 10.14
C VAL A 168 6.06 9.61 10.27
N VAL A 169 5.50 8.46 10.67
CA VAL A 169 4.04 8.30 10.82
C VAL A 169 3.47 9.23 11.87
N VAL A 170 4.15 9.36 13.01
CA VAL A 170 3.69 10.22 14.12
C VAL A 170 3.77 11.70 13.81
N SER A 171 4.67 12.09 12.93
CA SER A 171 4.81 13.49 12.49
C SER A 171 3.67 13.99 11.60
N LEU A 172 2.82 13.08 11.08
CA LEU A 172 1.65 13.45 10.30
C LEU A 172 0.62 14.17 11.18
N ASP A 173 0.11 15.30 10.71
CA ASP A 173 -1.03 15.98 11.31
C ASP A 173 -2.30 15.16 11.06
N ALA A 174 -2.96 14.67 12.12
CA ALA A 174 -4.08 13.74 12.01
C ALA A 174 -5.29 14.36 11.31
N ARG A 175 -5.62 15.62 11.61
CA ARG A 175 -6.75 16.31 11.00
C ARG A 175 -6.51 16.58 9.52
N ARG A 176 -5.35 17.12 9.18
CA ARG A 176 -4.99 17.38 7.78
C ARG A 176 -4.88 16.09 6.97
N ALA A 177 -4.40 15.00 7.59
CA ALA A 177 -4.38 13.68 6.96
C ALA A 177 -5.79 13.18 6.66
N ALA A 178 -6.75 13.37 7.57
CA ALA A 178 -8.14 13.02 7.36
C ALA A 178 -8.80 13.93 6.29
N GLU A 179 -8.54 15.23 6.30
CA GLU A 179 -9.00 16.18 5.27
C GLU A 179 -8.47 15.79 3.88
N PHE A 180 -7.18 15.46 3.79
CA PHE A 180 -6.56 15.02 2.54
C PHE A 180 -7.13 13.67 2.06
N PHE A 181 -7.35 12.71 2.96
CA PHE A 181 -8.03 11.45 2.64
C PHE A 181 -9.40 11.71 2.00
N VAL A 182 -10.21 12.58 2.60
CA VAL A 182 -11.55 12.94 2.10
C VAL A 182 -11.47 13.63 0.73
N LEU A 183 -10.45 14.45 0.48
CA LEU A 183 -10.21 15.06 -0.82
C LEU A 183 -9.95 14.01 -1.91
N VAL A 184 -9.07 13.04 -1.65
CA VAL A 184 -8.67 12.02 -2.64
C VAL A 184 -9.53 10.76 -2.60
N ARG A 185 -10.56 10.71 -1.75
CA ARG A 185 -11.46 9.57 -1.53
C ARG A 185 -12.02 8.95 -2.82
N PRO A 186 -12.47 9.74 -3.84
CA PRO A 186 -12.96 9.15 -5.09
C PRO A 186 -11.90 8.30 -5.80
N MET A 187 -10.64 8.75 -5.78
CA MET A 187 -9.52 8.06 -6.41
C MET A 187 -9.11 6.82 -5.61
N LEU A 188 -9.18 6.88 -4.27
CA LEU A 188 -8.96 5.73 -3.39
C LEU A 188 -10.00 4.64 -3.64
N GLN A 189 -11.29 5.02 -3.75
CA GLN A 189 -12.35 4.07 -4.08
C GLN A 189 -12.15 3.47 -5.47
N GLN A 190 -11.82 4.28 -6.48
CA GLN A 190 -11.53 3.79 -7.82
C GLN A 190 -10.40 2.74 -7.82
N ALA A 191 -9.29 3.02 -7.12
CA ALA A 191 -8.18 2.07 -7.01
C ALA A 191 -8.58 0.80 -6.23
N TYR A 192 -9.48 0.91 -5.27
CA TYR A 192 -10.00 -0.25 -4.54
C TYR A 192 -10.92 -1.11 -5.40
N ASP A 193 -11.74 -0.49 -6.25
CA ASP A 193 -12.60 -1.20 -7.19
C ASP A 193 -11.78 -2.01 -8.22
N GLU A 194 -10.58 -1.52 -8.59
CA GLU A 194 -9.63 -2.25 -9.44
C GLU A 194 -9.14 -3.58 -8.81
N LEU A 195 -9.19 -3.72 -7.47
CA LEU A 195 -8.88 -4.98 -6.79
C LEU A 195 -9.97 -6.05 -6.93
N GLY A 196 -11.13 -5.71 -7.51
CA GLY A 196 -12.20 -6.65 -7.81
C GLY A 196 -13.17 -6.93 -6.64
N TYR A 197 -13.30 -6.03 -5.69
CA TYR A 197 -14.26 -6.11 -4.59
C TYR A 197 -15.51 -5.25 -4.86
N PRO A 198 -16.49 -5.71 -5.63
CA PRO A 198 -17.67 -4.92 -5.96
C PRO A 198 -18.47 -4.60 -4.69
N ASN A 199 -19.04 -3.38 -4.64
CA ASN A 199 -19.94 -2.92 -3.58
C ASN A 199 -19.31 -2.77 -2.17
N ARG A 200 -18.00 -2.77 -2.03
CA ARG A 200 -17.32 -2.46 -0.77
C ARG A 200 -16.77 -1.03 -0.79
N LYS A 201 -16.95 -0.33 0.32
CA LYS A 201 -16.38 1.01 0.49
C LYS A 201 -14.97 0.91 1.03
N PHE A 202 -14.04 1.63 0.42
CA PHE A 202 -12.66 1.67 0.91
C PHE A 202 -12.56 2.28 2.32
N ASP A 203 -13.44 3.21 2.68
CA ASP A 203 -13.52 3.75 4.04
C ASP A 203 -13.65 2.66 5.10
N ASP A 204 -14.53 1.67 4.87
CA ASP A 204 -14.76 0.56 5.81
C ASP A 204 -13.49 -0.29 5.95
N VAL A 205 -12.74 -0.45 4.85
CA VAL A 205 -11.47 -1.20 4.83
C VAL A 205 -10.40 -0.46 5.63
N VAL A 206 -10.33 0.86 5.53
CA VAL A 206 -9.43 1.70 6.34
C VAL A 206 -9.73 1.54 7.83
N PHE A 207 -10.99 1.65 8.25
CA PHE A 207 -11.35 1.45 9.65
C PHE A 207 -11.10 0.01 10.12
N GLN A 208 -11.31 -0.99 9.29
CA GLN A 208 -10.98 -2.38 9.59
C GLN A 208 -9.48 -2.57 9.79
N ALA A 209 -8.64 -1.97 8.92
CA ALA A 209 -7.18 -2.02 9.04
C ALA A 209 -6.70 -1.35 10.34
N ILE A 210 -7.18 -0.15 10.62
CA ILE A 210 -6.85 0.57 11.85
C ILE A 210 -7.31 -0.23 13.07
N GLY A 211 -8.55 -0.73 13.11
CA GLY A 211 -9.07 -1.56 14.19
C GLY A 211 -8.19 -2.76 14.48
N ARG A 212 -7.76 -3.49 13.46
CA ARG A 212 -6.84 -4.63 13.60
C ARG A 212 -5.51 -4.26 14.25
N LEU A 213 -4.95 -3.11 13.91
CA LEU A 213 -3.70 -2.64 14.51
C LEU A 213 -3.92 -2.15 15.95
N LEU A 214 -5.05 -1.51 16.25
CA LEU A 214 -5.40 -1.07 17.60
C LEU A 214 -5.65 -2.25 18.56
N GLU A 215 -6.18 -3.37 18.07
CA GLU A 215 -6.39 -4.61 18.84
C GLU A 215 -5.07 -5.36 19.14
N THR A 216 -3.94 -4.94 18.56
CA THR A 216 -2.65 -5.61 18.80
C THR A 216 -2.18 -5.38 20.23
N PRO A 217 -1.86 -6.46 20.99
CA PRO A 217 -1.37 -6.30 22.34
C PRO A 217 0.01 -5.64 22.38
N VAL A 218 0.21 -4.74 23.34
CA VAL A 218 1.52 -4.13 23.63
C VAL A 218 2.25 -5.02 24.62
N ILE A 219 3.33 -5.66 24.19
CA ILE A 219 4.10 -6.61 24.99
C ILE A 219 5.31 -5.90 25.59
N ASN A 220 5.31 -5.68 26.89
CA ASN A 220 6.43 -5.05 27.60
C ASN A 220 7.47 -6.09 28.08
N GLU A 221 7.06 -7.34 28.27
CA GLU A 221 7.90 -8.43 28.71
C GLU A 221 8.86 -8.89 27.60
N PRO A 222 10.00 -9.49 27.94
CA PRO A 222 10.91 -10.07 26.96
C PRO A 222 10.22 -11.15 26.12
N ILE A 223 10.29 -11.00 24.79
CA ILE A 223 9.61 -11.90 23.86
C ILE A 223 10.53 -13.07 23.51
N ARG A 224 10.08 -14.29 23.85
CA ARG A 224 10.76 -15.53 23.48
C ARG A 224 10.32 -15.98 22.09
N LEU A 225 11.30 -16.42 21.32
CA LEU A 225 11.13 -16.89 19.96
C LEU A 225 11.64 -18.34 19.86
N VAL A 226 11.05 -19.10 18.94
CA VAL A 226 11.55 -20.40 18.50
C VAL A 226 11.90 -20.34 17.03
N ARG A 227 12.83 -21.17 16.59
CA ARG A 227 13.25 -21.27 15.20
C ARG A 227 13.13 -22.72 14.73
N PRO A 228 11.91 -23.18 14.37
CA PRO A 228 11.72 -24.59 13.99
C PRO A 228 12.40 -24.93 12.66
N VAL A 229 12.44 -24.00 11.70
CA VAL A 229 13.11 -24.19 10.39
C VAL A 229 14.03 -22.99 10.13
N VAL A 230 13.61 -22.03 9.32
CA VAL A 230 14.42 -20.84 8.93
C VAL A 230 13.93 -19.58 9.62
N MET A 231 12.62 -19.45 9.79
CA MET A 231 11.99 -18.22 10.29
C MET A 231 11.75 -18.29 11.80
N TYR A 232 11.90 -17.14 12.47
CA TYR A 232 11.53 -17.01 13.87
C TYR A 232 10.01 -16.95 14.03
N GLN A 233 9.50 -17.70 15.02
CA GLN A 233 8.11 -17.68 15.46
C GLN A 233 8.06 -17.28 16.93
N PHE A 234 6.95 -16.71 17.40
CA PHE A 234 6.76 -16.48 18.82
C PHE A 234 6.60 -17.84 19.54
N GLU A 235 7.32 -18.04 20.66
CA GLU A 235 7.15 -19.24 21.49
C GLU A 235 5.73 -19.26 22.10
N ASN A 236 5.20 -18.10 22.45
CA ASN A 236 3.84 -17.95 22.94
C ASN A 236 2.84 -18.17 21.79
N LYS A 237 2.07 -19.26 21.87
CA LYS A 237 1.11 -19.65 20.84
C LYS A 237 0.00 -18.62 20.62
N LYS A 238 -0.41 -17.85 21.66
CA LYS A 238 -1.40 -16.78 21.49
C LYS A 238 -0.85 -15.63 20.64
N LEU A 239 0.42 -15.27 20.82
CA LEU A 239 1.06 -14.27 19.98
C LEU A 239 1.31 -14.80 18.57
N GLU A 240 1.65 -16.07 18.43
CA GLU A 240 1.92 -16.68 17.11
C GLU A 240 0.62 -16.84 16.29
N SER A 241 -0.55 -17.01 16.94
CA SER A 241 -1.84 -17.09 16.27
C SER A 241 -2.39 -15.73 15.78
N LEU A 242 -1.77 -14.63 16.15
CA LEU A 242 -2.14 -13.30 15.66
C LEU A 242 -1.87 -13.19 14.16
N SER A 243 -2.57 -12.28 13.50
CA SER A 243 -2.37 -11.99 12.08
C SER A 243 -0.94 -11.52 11.79
N ALA A 244 -0.49 -11.66 10.56
CA ALA A 244 0.86 -11.24 10.16
C ALA A 244 1.09 -9.73 10.41
N ALA A 245 0.07 -8.89 10.17
CA ALA A 245 0.11 -7.46 10.45
C ALA A 245 0.30 -7.17 11.95
N GLN A 246 -0.45 -7.85 12.83
CA GLN A 246 -0.31 -7.71 14.27
C GLN A 246 1.05 -8.23 14.77
N LYS A 247 1.49 -9.39 14.27
CA LYS A 247 2.83 -9.92 14.60
C LYS A 247 3.94 -8.97 14.16
N GLN A 248 3.78 -8.30 13.04
CA GLN A 248 4.74 -7.28 12.58
C GLN A 248 4.76 -6.10 13.55
N LEU A 249 3.60 -5.60 13.98
CA LEU A 249 3.52 -4.49 14.94
C LEU A 249 4.16 -4.85 16.30
N ILE A 250 3.96 -6.07 16.80
CA ILE A 250 4.65 -6.55 18.03
C ILE A 250 6.18 -6.56 17.85
N ARG A 251 6.69 -6.95 16.65
CA ARG A 251 8.12 -6.95 16.35
C ARG A 251 8.75 -5.56 16.28
N MET A 252 7.93 -4.51 16.17
CA MET A 252 8.39 -3.12 16.26
C MET A 252 8.67 -2.68 17.71
N GLY A 253 8.29 -3.48 18.69
CA GLY A 253 8.50 -3.25 20.09
C GLY A 253 7.43 -2.39 20.77
N PRO A 254 7.34 -2.44 22.13
CA PRO A 254 6.23 -1.85 22.86
C PRO A 254 6.10 -0.33 22.70
N LYS A 255 7.22 0.38 22.63
CA LYS A 255 7.23 1.84 22.44
C LYS A 255 6.62 2.21 21.07
N ASN A 256 7.16 1.63 19.99
CA ASN A 256 6.69 1.93 18.64
C ASN A 256 5.24 1.50 18.45
N THR A 257 4.86 0.31 18.94
CA THR A 257 3.48 -0.19 18.89
C THR A 257 2.52 0.82 19.52
N ARG A 258 2.77 1.21 20.77
CA ARG A 258 1.90 2.17 21.49
C ARG A 258 1.81 3.52 20.78
N THR A 259 2.95 4.03 20.35
CA THR A 259 3.03 5.33 19.70
C THR A 259 2.25 5.34 18.37
N LEU A 260 2.36 4.27 17.57
CA LEU A 260 1.58 4.11 16.34
C LEU A 260 0.09 3.95 16.62
N GLN A 261 -0.29 3.18 17.64
CA GLN A 261 -1.70 3.00 18.02
C GLN A 261 -2.35 4.33 18.41
N VAL A 262 -1.65 5.17 19.17
CA VAL A 262 -2.15 6.52 19.52
C VAL A 262 -2.38 7.34 18.25
N LYS A 263 -1.40 7.41 17.35
CA LYS A 263 -1.52 8.17 16.10
C LYS A 263 -2.63 7.63 15.19
N LEU A 264 -2.76 6.33 15.04
CA LEU A 264 -3.84 5.70 14.26
C LEU A 264 -5.22 6.00 14.85
N SER A 265 -5.33 6.02 16.19
CA SER A 265 -6.57 6.40 16.88
C SER A 265 -6.94 7.86 16.62
N GLU A 266 -5.97 8.79 16.67
CA GLU A 266 -6.17 10.20 16.34
C GLU A 266 -6.69 10.36 14.89
N ILE A 267 -6.03 9.73 13.93
CA ILE A 267 -6.43 9.78 12.51
C ILE A 267 -7.84 9.19 12.33
N ALA A 268 -8.14 8.07 12.98
CA ALA A 268 -9.46 7.43 12.86
C ALA A 268 -10.58 8.30 13.42
N LEU A 269 -10.34 9.02 14.52
CA LEU A 269 -11.32 9.95 15.12
C LEU A 269 -11.59 11.14 14.18
N GLU A 270 -10.55 11.77 13.66
CA GLU A 270 -10.69 12.90 12.73
C GLU A 270 -11.38 12.47 11.43
N LEU A 271 -11.00 11.31 10.89
CA LEU A 271 -11.61 10.78 9.68
C LEU A 271 -13.09 10.48 9.87
N ARG A 272 -13.46 9.84 10.98
CA ARG A 272 -14.87 9.55 11.31
C ARG A 272 -15.69 10.83 11.41
N ALA A 273 -15.19 11.84 12.11
CA ALA A 273 -15.87 13.13 12.25
C ALA A 273 -16.14 13.80 10.89
N LEU A 274 -15.19 13.72 9.95
CA LEU A 274 -15.35 14.29 8.61
C LEU A 274 -16.31 13.50 7.71
N LEU A 275 -16.39 12.18 7.88
CA LEU A 275 -17.28 11.32 7.08
C LEU A 275 -18.73 11.33 7.57
N GLU A 276 -18.96 11.53 8.89
CA GLU A 276 -20.31 11.62 9.48
C GLU A 276 -20.98 12.98 9.23
N ASN A 277 -20.19 14.05 9.03
CA ASN A 277 -20.70 15.41 8.80
C ASN A 277 -21.00 15.73 7.32
N ARG A 278 -21.00 14.74 6.43
CA ARG A 278 -21.34 14.84 5.01
C ARG A 278 -22.56 14.03 4.64
#